data_3ff5e0e031074b4ec9b8460451b5e1be
#
_entry.id   3ff5e0e031074b4ec9b8460451b5e1be
#
_cell.length_a   1.000
_cell.length_b   1.000
_cell.length_c   1.000
_cell.angle_alpha   90.00
_cell.angle_beta   90.00
_cell.angle_gamma   90.00
#
_symmetry.space_group_name_H-M   'P 1'
#
loop_
_entity.id
_entity.type
_entity.pdbx_description
1 polymer ?
#
loop_
_entity_poly.entity_id
_entity_poly.type
_entity_poly.pdbx_seq_one_letter_code
_entity_poly.pdbx_strand_id
1 'polypeptide(L)'
;FSRGGAGTELASHGDLLDLGAIGLADDDALIPLALLERGLLLGEMGSAPVLVAPRDPALQGDGMVREGVETLRAGWAPDQETSETLPLRQLLALHQRHPERQLRLMNVSTAAAVESLRADALPPLTSVCWWHLLADRGDLPGGDASWRVHPSLGGAADREALQQALREQLIRAVSVHAVPMDAEDMLLPPDQRPPGLSGHHLVLPALWDALVRNGDFSLEQLWQGLSFGPSALIDQPPEALAVGSRRWLLFAPEQTWQVRQDDAAAPMAANLALLNREMRGRVTACGLSR
;
A
#
# COMPACT_ATOMS: atom_id res chain seq x y z
N PHE A 1 -15.97 -4.88 4.86
CA PHE A 1 -16.39 -4.83 6.26
C PHE A 1 -17.75 -4.18 6.42
N SER A 2 -17.93 -2.97 5.93
CA SER A 2 -19.22 -2.31 5.87
C SER A 2 -19.98 -2.61 4.56
N ARG A 3 -21.30 -2.48 4.58
CA ARG A 3 -22.13 -2.72 3.40
C ARG A 3 -21.80 -1.72 2.29
N GLY A 4 -21.36 -2.24 1.15
CA GLY A 4 -20.93 -1.43 0.00
C GLY A 4 -19.71 -0.54 0.28
N GLY A 5 -18.94 -0.76 1.35
CA GLY A 5 -17.84 0.10 1.75
C GLY A 5 -18.25 1.48 2.27
N ALA A 6 -19.54 1.66 2.58
CA ALA A 6 -20.10 2.99 2.90
C ALA A 6 -19.87 3.45 4.35
N GLY A 7 -19.35 2.60 5.23
CA GLY A 7 -19.09 2.94 6.64
C GLY A 7 -20.33 3.20 7.50
N THR A 8 -21.52 2.82 7.04
CA THR A 8 -22.79 3.15 7.72
C THR A 8 -23.40 1.98 8.50
N GLU A 9 -23.31 0.78 7.94
CA GLU A 9 -23.80 -0.45 8.55
C GLU A 9 -22.87 -1.63 8.23
N LEU A 10 -22.88 -2.66 9.08
CA LEU A 10 -22.09 -3.86 8.84
C LEU A 10 -22.63 -4.65 7.65
N ALA A 11 -21.74 -5.22 6.85
CA ALA A 11 -22.10 -6.29 5.93
C ALA A 11 -22.38 -7.58 6.72
N SER A 12 -23.04 -8.57 6.10
CA SER A 12 -23.15 -9.92 6.67
C SER A 12 -21.80 -10.63 6.51
N HIS A 13 -20.94 -10.54 7.54
CA HIS A 13 -19.59 -11.07 7.50
C HIS A 13 -19.58 -12.59 7.33
N GLY A 14 -20.46 -13.31 8.03
CA GLY A 14 -20.60 -14.76 7.92
C GLY A 14 -20.92 -15.18 6.48
N ASP A 15 -21.91 -14.55 5.84
CA ASP A 15 -22.30 -14.86 4.45
C ASP A 15 -21.15 -14.60 3.45
N LEU A 16 -20.38 -13.52 3.67
CA LEU A 16 -19.23 -13.22 2.80
C LEU A 16 -18.15 -14.31 2.90
N LEU A 17 -17.85 -14.77 4.10
CA LEU A 17 -16.88 -15.83 4.33
C LEU A 17 -17.38 -17.19 3.80
N ASP A 18 -18.64 -17.50 3.96
CA ASP A 18 -19.27 -18.72 3.40
C ASP A 18 -19.23 -18.74 1.85
N LEU A 19 -19.26 -17.54 1.24
CA LEU A 19 -19.07 -17.37 -0.21
C LEU A 19 -17.61 -17.39 -0.66
N GLY A 20 -16.66 -17.56 0.27
CA GLY A 20 -15.23 -17.73 -0.03
C GLY A 20 -14.39 -16.48 0.13
N ALA A 21 -14.88 -15.43 0.79
CA ALA A 21 -14.02 -14.32 1.19
C ALA A 21 -12.97 -14.80 2.19
N ILE A 22 -11.72 -14.41 2.00
CA ILE A 22 -10.60 -14.78 2.88
C ILE A 22 -10.33 -13.75 3.97
N GLY A 23 -10.98 -12.61 3.92
CA GLY A 23 -10.87 -11.50 4.87
C GLY A 23 -11.84 -10.40 4.54
N LEU A 24 -11.89 -9.38 5.38
CA LEU A 24 -12.81 -8.26 5.27
C LEU A 24 -12.02 -6.95 5.19
N ALA A 25 -12.44 -6.04 4.34
CA ALA A 25 -11.92 -4.70 4.26
C ALA A 25 -13.03 -3.74 3.82
N ASP A 26 -12.84 -2.47 4.06
CA ASP A 26 -13.43 -1.40 3.25
C ASP A 26 -12.32 -0.85 2.34
N ASP A 27 -12.53 0.28 1.73
CA ASP A 27 -11.52 0.94 0.92
C ASP A 27 -10.35 1.46 1.80
N ASP A 28 -9.45 2.25 1.24
CA ASP A 28 -8.24 2.78 1.89
C ASP A 28 -8.50 3.94 2.88
N ALA A 29 -9.69 3.96 3.50
CA ALA A 29 -10.09 4.94 4.50
C ALA A 29 -10.47 4.26 5.84
N LEU A 30 -10.40 5.04 6.92
CA LEU A 30 -10.79 4.57 8.24
C LEU A 30 -12.28 4.20 8.26
N ILE A 31 -12.58 2.98 8.69
CA ILE A 31 -13.94 2.56 9.04
C ILE A 31 -14.35 3.34 10.30
N PRO A 32 -15.57 3.90 10.39
CA PRO A 32 -16.03 4.56 11.61
C PRO A 32 -15.84 3.66 12.83
N LEU A 33 -15.11 4.14 13.85
CA LEU A 33 -14.64 3.31 14.96
C LEU A 33 -15.76 2.59 15.69
N ALA A 34 -16.91 3.24 15.88
CA ALA A 34 -18.07 2.60 16.52
C ALA A 34 -18.60 1.42 15.70
N LEU A 35 -18.54 1.51 14.37
CA LEU A 35 -18.93 0.42 13.48
C LEU A 35 -17.89 -0.69 13.48
N LEU A 36 -16.59 -0.34 13.44
CA LEU A 36 -15.50 -1.29 13.51
C LEU A 36 -15.54 -2.09 14.83
N GLU A 37 -15.62 -1.41 15.99
CA GLU A 37 -15.68 -2.05 17.29
C GLU A 37 -16.92 -2.96 17.40
N ARG A 38 -18.07 -2.51 16.91
CA ARG A 38 -19.29 -3.32 16.89
C ARG A 38 -19.10 -4.61 16.08
N GLY A 39 -18.48 -4.54 14.90
CA GLY A 39 -18.19 -5.73 14.10
C GLY A 39 -17.22 -6.69 14.80
N LEU A 40 -16.15 -6.17 15.40
CA LEU A 40 -15.18 -6.96 16.16
C LEU A 40 -15.85 -7.67 17.36
N LEU A 41 -16.76 -7.00 18.06
CA LEU A 41 -17.51 -7.57 19.18
C LEU A 41 -18.49 -8.67 18.74
N LEU A 42 -19.22 -8.46 17.64
CA LEU A 42 -20.14 -9.47 17.09
C LEU A 42 -19.38 -10.73 16.64
N GLY A 43 -18.18 -10.55 16.12
CA GLY A 43 -17.25 -11.64 15.84
C GLY A 43 -17.68 -12.60 14.73
N GLU A 44 -18.63 -12.24 13.86
CA GLU A 44 -19.07 -13.08 12.74
C GLU A 44 -17.93 -13.42 11.77
N MET A 45 -16.87 -12.58 11.72
CA MET A 45 -15.68 -12.85 10.92
C MET A 45 -14.82 -14.01 11.45
N GLY A 46 -15.06 -14.49 12.66
CA GLY A 46 -14.24 -15.55 13.27
C GLY A 46 -12.76 -15.13 13.40
N SER A 47 -11.88 -15.92 12.79
CA SER A 47 -10.44 -15.65 12.69
C SER A 47 -10.01 -15.01 11.37
N ALA A 48 -10.94 -14.66 10.47
CA ALA A 48 -10.61 -14.01 9.20
C ALA A 48 -10.00 -12.62 9.44
N PRO A 49 -8.97 -12.22 8.70
CA PRO A 49 -8.32 -10.92 8.85
C PRO A 49 -9.27 -9.77 8.47
N VAL A 50 -9.20 -8.70 9.26
CA VAL A 50 -9.90 -7.43 9.01
C VAL A 50 -8.83 -6.39 8.67
N LEU A 51 -8.81 -5.96 7.43
CA LEU A 51 -7.83 -5.00 6.92
C LEU A 51 -8.42 -3.59 7.00
N VAL A 52 -7.70 -2.69 7.65
CA VAL A 52 -8.12 -1.30 7.87
C VAL A 52 -6.98 -0.33 7.54
N ALA A 53 -7.31 0.77 6.90
CA ALA A 53 -6.34 1.84 6.61
C ALA A 53 -6.41 2.92 7.70
N PRO A 54 -5.28 3.32 8.29
CA PRO A 54 -5.22 4.41 9.26
C PRO A 54 -5.24 5.76 8.55
N ARG A 55 -6.25 6.04 7.75
CA ARG A 55 -6.38 7.27 6.97
C ARG A 55 -7.76 7.89 7.19
N ASP A 56 -7.78 9.10 7.73
CA ASP A 56 -9.00 9.87 7.95
C ASP A 56 -9.14 10.96 6.88
N PRO A 57 -10.04 10.78 5.89
CA PRO A 57 -10.26 11.76 4.83
C PRO A 57 -10.75 13.12 5.35
N ALA A 58 -11.44 13.17 6.49
CA ALA A 58 -11.91 14.42 7.05
C ALA A 58 -10.76 15.26 7.63
N LEU A 59 -9.75 14.60 8.21
CA LEU A 59 -8.53 15.25 8.66
C LEU A 59 -7.58 15.60 7.51
N GLN A 60 -7.56 14.80 6.45
CA GLN A 60 -6.79 15.06 5.25
C GLN A 60 -7.34 16.29 4.49
N GLY A 61 -8.67 16.45 4.42
CA GLY A 61 -9.31 17.50 3.65
C GLY A 61 -8.87 17.48 2.17
N ASP A 62 -8.50 18.65 1.65
CA ASP A 62 -7.98 18.78 0.28
C ASP A 62 -6.47 18.48 0.17
N GLY A 63 -5.85 17.94 1.22
CA GLY A 63 -4.42 17.64 1.27
C GLY A 63 -4.01 16.65 0.17
N MET A 64 -2.94 17.00 -0.54
CA MET A 64 -2.45 16.24 -1.69
C MET A 64 -1.12 15.53 -1.40
N VAL A 65 -0.30 16.13 -0.56
CA VAL A 65 1.06 15.69 -0.22
C VAL A 65 1.28 16.02 1.25
N ARG A 66 2.01 15.17 1.98
CA ARG A 66 2.32 15.44 3.39
C ARG A 66 2.94 16.83 3.57
N GLU A 67 2.56 17.49 4.66
CA GLU A 67 3.08 18.81 5.01
C GLU A 67 4.61 18.86 5.01
N GLY A 68 5.17 19.97 4.57
CA GLY A 68 6.61 20.22 4.55
C GLY A 68 6.99 21.38 3.66
N VAL A 69 8.27 21.75 3.72
CA VAL A 69 8.79 22.90 2.97
C VAL A 69 8.65 22.69 1.45
N GLU A 70 8.90 21.49 0.96
CA GLU A 70 8.78 21.12 -0.45
C GLU A 70 7.34 21.25 -0.93
N THR A 71 6.38 20.78 -0.14
CA THR A 71 4.93 20.88 -0.39
C THR A 71 4.49 22.34 -0.57
N LEU A 72 4.91 23.19 0.37
CA LEU A 72 4.61 24.63 0.32
C LEU A 72 5.26 25.33 -0.87
N ARG A 73 6.53 25.00 -1.18
CA ARG A 73 7.25 25.57 -2.34
C ARG A 73 6.62 25.17 -3.66
N ALA A 74 6.10 23.95 -3.76
CA ALA A 74 5.42 23.44 -4.95
C ALA A 74 3.98 23.97 -5.09
N GLY A 75 3.44 24.62 -4.06
CA GLY A 75 2.06 25.12 -4.04
C GLY A 75 1.01 24.04 -3.86
N TRP A 76 1.39 22.87 -3.35
CA TRP A 76 0.47 21.78 -3.05
C TRP A 76 -0.28 22.00 -1.75
N ALA A 77 -1.54 21.56 -1.68
CA ALA A 77 -2.31 21.53 -0.44
C ALA A 77 -1.68 20.51 0.53
N PRO A 78 -1.32 20.91 1.77
CA PRO A 78 -0.67 20.02 2.72
C PRO A 78 -1.68 19.05 3.34
N ASP A 79 -1.33 17.76 3.37
CA ASP A 79 -1.97 16.74 4.17
C ASP A 79 -1.25 16.65 5.52
N GLN A 80 -1.96 16.92 6.59
CA GLN A 80 -1.40 16.90 7.94
C GLN A 80 -1.06 15.47 8.37
N GLU A 81 0.05 15.27 9.05
CA GLU A 81 0.45 13.96 9.57
C GLU A 81 -0.62 13.35 10.50
N THR A 82 -1.42 14.19 11.14
CA THR A 82 -2.53 13.78 12.01
C THR A 82 -3.62 13.01 11.27
N SER A 83 -3.74 13.14 9.95
CA SER A 83 -4.69 12.36 9.13
C SER A 83 -4.39 10.85 9.14
N GLU A 84 -3.17 10.45 9.49
CA GLU A 84 -2.75 9.07 9.67
C GLU A 84 -2.51 8.71 11.14
N THR A 85 -1.81 9.57 11.90
CA THR A 85 -1.35 9.21 13.25
C THR A 85 -2.48 9.13 14.28
N LEU A 86 -3.54 9.92 14.15
CA LEU A 86 -4.69 9.83 15.05
C LEU A 86 -5.51 8.55 14.80
N PRO A 87 -5.96 8.23 13.56
CA PRO A 87 -6.60 6.95 13.27
C PRO A 87 -5.73 5.75 13.66
N LEU A 88 -4.43 5.80 13.40
CA LEU A 88 -3.52 4.71 13.77
C LEU A 88 -3.57 4.41 15.28
N ARG A 89 -3.47 5.43 16.13
CA ARG A 89 -3.54 5.26 17.59
C ARG A 89 -4.87 4.63 18.04
N GLN A 90 -5.96 5.01 17.40
CA GLN A 90 -7.29 4.44 17.67
C GLN A 90 -7.36 2.97 17.25
N LEU A 91 -6.80 2.62 16.10
CA LEU A 91 -6.74 1.24 15.60
C LEU A 91 -5.84 0.34 16.48
N LEU A 92 -4.70 0.86 16.97
CA LEU A 92 -3.83 0.15 17.90
C LEU A 92 -4.56 -0.11 19.22
N ALA A 93 -5.32 0.86 19.74
CA ALA A 93 -6.12 0.65 20.95
C ALA A 93 -7.21 -0.43 20.77
N LEU A 94 -7.87 -0.45 19.59
CA LEU A 94 -8.84 -1.53 19.28
C LEU A 94 -8.15 -2.88 19.11
N HIS A 95 -6.98 -2.93 18.47
CA HIS A 95 -6.20 -4.15 18.33
C HIS A 95 -5.83 -4.75 19.71
N GLN A 96 -5.37 -3.92 20.64
CA GLN A 96 -5.04 -4.34 22.00
C GLN A 96 -6.28 -4.81 22.79
N ARG A 97 -7.44 -4.19 22.55
CA ARG A 97 -8.71 -4.55 23.19
C ARG A 97 -9.29 -5.87 22.67
N HIS A 98 -9.03 -6.21 21.42
CA HIS A 98 -9.56 -7.39 20.73
C HIS A 98 -8.43 -8.27 20.18
N PRO A 99 -7.54 -8.80 21.05
CA PRO A 99 -6.36 -9.55 20.61
C PRO A 99 -6.72 -10.88 19.91
N GLU A 100 -7.94 -11.37 20.10
CA GLU A 100 -8.47 -12.55 19.43
C GLU A 100 -8.91 -12.28 17.98
N ARG A 101 -8.98 -11.01 17.58
CA ARG A 101 -9.36 -10.60 16.24
C ARG A 101 -8.12 -10.28 15.42
N GLN A 102 -8.12 -10.69 14.17
CA GLN A 102 -6.99 -10.44 13.28
C GLN A 102 -7.10 -9.06 12.60
N LEU A 103 -6.98 -7.98 13.38
CA LEU A 103 -6.89 -6.64 12.83
C LEU A 103 -5.54 -6.46 12.13
N ARG A 104 -5.57 -5.97 10.89
CA ARG A 104 -4.40 -5.73 10.03
C ARG A 104 -4.39 -4.29 9.56
N LEU A 105 -3.22 -3.67 9.49
CA LEU A 105 -3.10 -2.28 9.01
C LEU A 105 -2.68 -2.23 7.55
N MET A 106 -3.38 -1.42 6.76
CA MET A 106 -3.05 -1.18 5.37
C MET A 106 -2.32 0.14 5.20
N ASN A 107 -1.25 0.12 4.40
CA ASN A 107 -0.68 1.29 3.76
C ASN A 107 -0.26 2.42 4.71
N VAL A 108 0.48 2.11 5.77
CA VAL A 108 1.13 3.16 6.58
C VAL A 108 2.15 3.94 5.73
N SER A 109 2.30 5.24 5.99
CA SER A 109 3.03 6.12 5.09
C SER A 109 3.99 7.12 5.76
N THR A 110 4.08 7.14 7.10
CA THR A 110 4.89 8.12 7.83
C THR A 110 5.87 7.49 8.81
N ALA A 111 6.95 8.20 9.12
CA ALA A 111 7.90 7.84 10.18
C ALA A 111 7.22 7.77 11.56
N ALA A 112 6.29 8.67 11.83
CA ALA A 112 5.53 8.68 13.09
C ALA A 112 4.63 7.44 13.23
N ALA A 113 4.08 6.92 12.12
CA ALA A 113 3.37 5.64 12.12
C ALA A 113 4.33 4.48 12.45
N VAL A 114 5.52 4.45 11.87
CA VAL A 114 6.56 3.45 12.18
C VAL A 114 6.95 3.50 13.65
N GLU A 115 7.16 4.68 14.22
CA GLU A 115 7.46 4.85 15.64
C GLU A 115 6.32 4.36 16.54
N SER A 116 5.08 4.63 16.16
CA SER A 116 3.90 4.15 16.89
C SER A 116 3.81 2.61 16.90
N LEU A 117 4.12 1.98 15.75
CA LEU A 117 4.19 0.52 15.66
C LEU A 117 5.34 -0.07 16.49
N ARG A 118 6.51 0.58 16.53
CA ARG A 118 7.65 0.13 17.38
C ARG A 118 7.36 0.22 18.87
N ALA A 119 6.60 1.22 19.27
CA ALA A 119 6.23 1.42 20.66
C ALA A 119 5.17 0.42 21.14
N ASP A 120 4.45 -0.25 20.24
CA ASP A 120 3.45 -1.25 20.59
C ASP A 120 4.13 -2.59 20.88
N ALA A 121 3.76 -3.21 22.01
CA ALA A 121 4.34 -4.49 22.42
C ALA A 121 3.96 -5.66 21.50
N LEU A 122 2.84 -5.54 20.79
CA LEU A 122 2.34 -6.55 19.86
C LEU A 122 1.69 -5.86 18.64
N PRO A 123 2.49 -5.23 17.77
CA PRO A 123 1.94 -4.47 16.66
C PRO A 123 1.20 -5.39 15.67
N PRO A 124 0.06 -4.95 15.12
CA PRO A 124 -0.65 -5.71 14.11
C PRO A 124 0.19 -5.84 12.83
N LEU A 125 -0.02 -6.91 12.07
CA LEU A 125 0.62 -7.04 10.76
C LEU A 125 0.21 -5.86 9.88
N THR A 126 1.21 -5.28 9.21
CA THR A 126 1.08 -3.98 8.54
C THR A 126 1.66 -4.03 7.13
N SER A 127 1.05 -3.30 6.20
CA SER A 127 1.57 -3.09 4.85
C SER A 127 1.95 -1.64 4.58
N VAL A 128 2.75 -1.46 3.53
CA VAL A 128 3.15 -0.19 2.93
C VAL A 128 2.93 -0.25 1.42
N CYS A 129 2.48 0.83 0.78
CA CYS A 129 2.43 0.89 -0.68
C CYS A 129 3.83 1.01 -1.28
N TRP A 130 4.05 0.32 -2.40
CA TRP A 130 5.36 0.24 -3.06
C TRP A 130 5.95 1.61 -3.44
N TRP A 131 5.13 2.58 -3.80
CA TRP A 131 5.61 3.92 -4.15
C TRP A 131 6.17 4.71 -2.95
N HIS A 132 5.71 4.47 -1.72
CA HIS A 132 6.28 5.07 -0.51
C HIS A 132 7.70 4.57 -0.19
N LEU A 133 8.10 3.46 -0.80
CA LEU A 133 9.45 2.93 -0.71
C LEU A 133 10.39 3.49 -1.80
N LEU A 134 9.85 4.16 -2.81
CA LEU A 134 10.60 4.66 -3.97
C LEU A 134 10.71 6.17 -4.04
N ALA A 135 9.64 6.87 -3.66
CA ALA A 135 9.53 8.31 -3.84
C ALA A 135 9.15 9.02 -2.54
N ASP A 136 9.50 10.27 -2.46
CA ASP A 136 9.07 11.19 -1.42
C ASP A 136 8.57 12.52 -2.04
N ARG A 137 8.08 13.45 -1.19
CA ARG A 137 7.54 14.72 -1.67
C ARG A 137 8.56 15.60 -2.41
N GLY A 138 9.85 15.36 -2.21
CA GLY A 138 10.92 16.06 -2.93
C GLY A 138 11.02 15.64 -4.40
N ASP A 139 10.48 14.49 -4.76
CA ASP A 139 10.45 13.98 -6.14
C ASP A 139 9.28 14.57 -6.96
N LEU A 140 8.38 15.32 -6.32
CA LEU A 140 7.23 15.95 -6.98
C LEU A 140 7.64 17.32 -7.53
N PRO A 141 7.85 17.48 -8.84
CA PRO A 141 8.07 18.79 -9.42
C PRO A 141 6.82 19.64 -9.30
N GLY A 142 7.03 20.96 -9.09
CA GLY A 142 5.91 21.91 -9.03
C GLY A 142 5.05 21.84 -10.29
N GLY A 143 3.74 21.66 -10.11
CA GLY A 143 2.78 21.55 -11.21
C GLY A 143 2.59 20.16 -11.78
N ASP A 144 3.39 19.17 -11.39
CA ASP A 144 3.22 17.76 -11.81
C ASP A 144 2.61 16.92 -10.70
N ALA A 145 1.37 16.49 -10.89
CA ALA A 145 0.65 15.61 -9.98
C ALA A 145 0.80 14.12 -10.31
N SER A 146 1.76 13.74 -11.13
CA SER A 146 1.95 12.34 -11.58
C SER A 146 2.13 11.35 -10.43
N TRP A 147 2.63 11.82 -9.28
CA TRP A 147 2.82 11.03 -8.08
C TRP A 147 1.85 11.40 -6.96
N ARG A 148 0.72 12.04 -7.28
CA ARG A 148 -0.35 12.22 -6.31
C ARG A 148 -0.98 10.87 -5.99
N VAL A 149 -0.83 10.41 -4.76
CA VAL A 149 -1.25 9.07 -4.30
C VAL A 149 -1.94 9.15 -2.95
N HIS A 150 -2.65 8.10 -2.60
CA HIS A 150 -3.13 7.85 -1.24
C HIS A 150 -2.51 6.57 -0.67
N PRO A 151 -2.08 6.61 0.58
CA PRO A 151 -1.82 7.78 1.43
C PRO A 151 -0.88 8.79 0.75
N SER A 152 -0.91 10.04 1.20
CA SER A 152 -0.06 11.11 0.65
C SER A 152 1.43 10.80 0.85
N LEU A 153 2.28 11.14 -0.15
CA LEU A 153 3.73 10.98 0.00
C LEU A 153 4.30 11.85 1.11
N GLY A 154 5.09 11.24 1.96
CA GLY A 154 5.88 11.90 3.00
C GLY A 154 7.21 12.47 2.51
N GLY A 155 8.08 12.88 3.43
CA GLY A 155 9.43 13.30 3.11
C GLY A 155 10.43 12.15 3.04
N ALA A 156 11.69 12.48 2.78
CA ALA A 156 12.79 11.50 2.72
C ALA A 156 12.90 10.68 4.02
N ALA A 157 12.72 11.32 5.18
CA ALA A 157 12.73 10.62 6.47
C ALA A 157 11.60 9.59 6.61
N ASP A 158 10.41 9.88 6.05
CA ASP A 158 9.29 8.93 6.04
C ASP A 158 9.64 7.71 5.17
N ARG A 159 10.14 7.95 3.95
CA ARG A 159 10.58 6.88 3.05
C ARG A 159 11.66 6.00 3.69
N GLU A 160 12.68 6.60 4.28
CA GLU A 160 13.77 5.87 4.95
C GLU A 160 13.25 5.05 6.15
N ALA A 161 12.36 5.60 6.97
CA ALA A 161 11.74 4.91 8.09
C ALA A 161 10.91 3.70 7.62
N LEU A 162 10.13 3.85 6.54
CA LEU A 162 9.33 2.77 5.95
C LEU A 162 10.22 1.66 5.36
N GLN A 163 11.28 2.02 4.64
CA GLN A 163 12.27 1.06 4.13
C GLN A 163 12.92 0.28 5.28
N GLN A 164 13.36 0.97 6.33
CA GLN A 164 13.95 0.33 7.50
C GLN A 164 12.96 -0.60 8.21
N ALA A 165 11.70 -0.16 8.41
CA ALA A 165 10.66 -0.95 9.03
C ALA A 165 10.32 -2.22 8.22
N LEU A 166 10.34 -2.14 6.89
CA LEU A 166 10.17 -3.30 6.02
C LEU A 166 11.37 -4.26 6.12
N ARG A 167 12.60 -3.74 6.14
CA ARG A 167 13.82 -4.53 6.29
C ARG A 167 13.87 -5.28 7.62
N GLU A 168 13.41 -4.65 8.70
CA GLU A 168 13.31 -5.21 10.05
C GLU A 168 12.10 -6.12 10.25
N GLN A 169 11.23 -6.24 9.26
CA GLN A 169 9.99 -7.01 9.36
C GLN A 169 8.97 -6.44 10.37
N LEU A 170 9.09 -5.19 10.76
CA LEU A 170 8.03 -4.46 11.50
C LEU A 170 6.84 -4.21 10.58
N ILE A 171 7.11 -3.75 9.35
CA ILE A 171 6.16 -3.80 8.24
C ILE A 171 6.39 -5.10 7.48
N ARG A 172 5.33 -5.86 7.24
CA ARG A 172 5.42 -7.22 6.69
C ARG A 172 5.18 -7.32 5.20
N ALA A 173 4.38 -6.44 4.64
CA ALA A 173 3.87 -6.58 3.29
C ALA A 173 4.01 -5.29 2.48
N VAL A 174 4.29 -5.44 1.20
CA VAL A 174 4.20 -4.37 0.20
C VAL A 174 2.89 -4.54 -0.55
N SER A 175 2.07 -3.49 -0.57
CA SER A 175 0.84 -3.43 -1.35
C SER A 175 1.08 -2.75 -2.70
N VAL A 176 0.28 -3.12 -3.69
CA VAL A 176 0.40 -2.57 -5.05
C VAL A 176 -0.65 -1.50 -5.32
N HIS A 177 -1.77 -1.51 -4.69
CA HIS A 177 -2.87 -0.51 -4.76
C HIS A 177 -2.90 0.26 -6.10
N ALA A 178 -3.02 -0.45 -7.23
CA ALA A 178 -3.03 0.16 -8.54
C ALA A 178 -4.36 0.86 -8.82
N VAL A 179 -4.30 2.15 -9.16
CA VAL A 179 -5.46 2.97 -9.54
C VAL A 179 -5.25 3.45 -10.98
N PRO A 180 -5.75 2.71 -11.98
CA PRO A 180 -5.62 3.13 -13.37
C PRO A 180 -6.54 4.31 -13.68
N MET A 181 -6.02 5.29 -14.41
CA MET A 181 -6.75 6.45 -14.91
C MET A 181 -6.71 6.47 -16.42
N ASP A 182 -7.70 7.05 -17.04
CA ASP A 182 -7.72 7.27 -18.48
C ASP A 182 -7.03 8.60 -18.88
N ALA A 183 -7.01 8.88 -20.18
CA ALA A 183 -6.38 10.09 -20.69
C ALA A 183 -7.18 11.36 -20.32
N GLU A 184 -8.49 11.24 -20.11
CA GLU A 184 -9.38 12.37 -19.75
C GLU A 184 -9.09 12.79 -18.31
N ASP A 185 -8.97 11.84 -17.38
CA ASP A 185 -8.57 12.10 -16.00
C ASP A 185 -7.24 12.87 -15.93
N MET A 186 -6.28 12.51 -16.79
CA MET A 186 -4.97 13.14 -16.81
C MET A 186 -4.98 14.58 -17.34
N LEU A 187 -6.04 15.02 -18.01
CA LEU A 187 -6.24 16.41 -18.45
C LEU A 187 -6.79 17.33 -17.35
N LEU A 188 -7.29 16.77 -16.27
CA LEU A 188 -7.80 17.55 -15.15
C LEU A 188 -6.69 18.35 -14.46
N PRO A 189 -7.00 19.52 -13.88
CA PRO A 189 -6.09 20.23 -13.00
C PRO A 189 -5.61 19.31 -11.85
N PRO A 190 -4.39 19.50 -11.33
CA PRO A 190 -3.82 18.63 -10.31
C PRO A 190 -4.70 18.41 -9.08
N ASP A 191 -5.41 19.44 -8.63
CA ASP A 191 -6.31 19.41 -7.48
C ASP A 191 -7.62 18.64 -7.74
N GLN A 192 -8.03 18.51 -9.00
CA GLN A 192 -9.22 17.80 -9.42
C GLN A 192 -8.93 16.38 -9.93
N ARG A 193 -7.66 16.06 -10.19
CA ARG A 193 -7.25 14.74 -10.65
C ARG A 193 -7.36 13.74 -9.50
N PRO A 194 -7.97 12.55 -9.72
CA PRO A 194 -7.97 11.50 -8.71
C PRO A 194 -6.54 11.13 -8.29
N PRO A 195 -6.29 10.81 -7.01
CA PRO A 195 -5.00 10.28 -6.59
C PRO A 195 -4.84 8.83 -7.01
N GLY A 196 -3.65 8.43 -7.41
CA GLY A 196 -3.33 7.04 -7.70
C GLY A 196 -2.28 6.89 -8.79
N LEU A 197 -1.63 5.73 -8.77
CA LEU A 197 -0.65 5.31 -9.76
C LEU A 197 -1.03 3.97 -10.35
N SER A 198 -0.68 3.79 -11.62
CA SER A 198 -0.72 2.51 -12.30
C SER A 198 0.71 1.99 -12.54
N GLY A 199 0.87 0.71 -12.86
CA GLY A 199 2.19 0.15 -13.15
C GLY A 199 2.55 -1.05 -12.28
N HIS A 200 1.58 -1.96 -12.01
CA HIS A 200 1.82 -3.18 -11.24
C HIS A 200 2.99 -4.03 -11.77
N HIS A 201 3.25 -4.03 -13.09
CA HIS A 201 4.38 -4.72 -13.72
C HIS A 201 5.75 -4.10 -13.40
N LEU A 202 5.77 -2.87 -12.85
CA LEU A 202 6.99 -2.14 -12.47
C LEU A 202 7.41 -2.40 -11.02
N VAL A 203 6.54 -2.96 -10.19
CA VAL A 203 6.75 -3.09 -8.74
C VAL A 203 8.04 -3.84 -8.42
N LEU A 204 8.19 -5.06 -8.94
CA LEU A 204 9.39 -5.87 -8.70
C LEU A 204 10.65 -5.22 -9.30
N PRO A 205 10.68 -4.79 -10.58
CA PRO A 205 11.86 -4.12 -11.14
C PRO A 205 12.25 -2.86 -10.37
N ALA A 206 11.30 -2.00 -10.03
CA ALA A 206 11.58 -0.74 -9.34
C ALA A 206 12.11 -0.95 -7.92
N LEU A 207 11.48 -1.84 -7.15
CA LEU A 207 11.93 -2.15 -5.80
C LEU A 207 13.25 -2.92 -5.80
N TRP A 208 13.47 -3.82 -6.76
CA TRP A 208 14.76 -4.48 -6.95
C TRP A 208 15.88 -3.46 -7.18
N ASP A 209 15.67 -2.53 -8.12
CA ASP A 209 16.67 -1.53 -8.46
C ASP A 209 16.96 -0.60 -7.28
N ALA A 210 15.94 -0.11 -6.60
CA ALA A 210 16.09 0.84 -5.51
C ALA A 210 16.59 0.20 -4.20
N LEU A 211 16.04 -0.93 -3.79
CA LEU A 211 16.28 -1.49 -2.46
C LEU A 211 17.39 -2.54 -2.42
N VAL A 212 17.52 -3.36 -3.47
CA VAL A 212 18.51 -4.46 -3.49
C VAL A 212 19.78 -4.03 -4.21
N ARG A 213 19.68 -3.53 -5.43
CA ARG A 213 20.85 -3.18 -6.23
C ARG A 213 21.56 -1.91 -5.75
N ASN A 214 20.80 -0.88 -5.43
CA ASN A 214 21.29 0.43 -4.99
C ASN A 214 21.11 0.69 -3.48
N GLY A 215 20.46 -0.22 -2.76
CA GLY A 215 20.18 -0.13 -1.34
C GLY A 215 20.81 -1.28 -0.53
N ASP A 216 20.31 -1.44 0.69
CA ASP A 216 20.86 -2.36 1.68
C ASP A 216 20.00 -3.62 1.91
N PHE A 217 19.02 -3.89 1.04
CA PHE A 217 18.18 -5.08 1.16
C PHE A 217 18.86 -6.31 0.56
N SER A 218 18.70 -7.45 1.21
CA SER A 218 18.92 -8.73 0.54
C SER A 218 17.74 -9.07 -0.38
N LEU A 219 17.97 -10.00 -1.31
CA LEU A 219 16.90 -10.51 -2.16
C LEU A 219 15.77 -11.15 -1.33
N GLU A 220 16.14 -11.89 -0.29
CA GLU A 220 15.19 -12.53 0.61
C GLU A 220 14.32 -11.53 1.35
N GLN A 221 14.90 -10.41 1.81
CA GLN A 221 14.13 -9.32 2.46
C GLN A 221 13.12 -8.69 1.50
N LEU A 222 13.52 -8.43 0.25
CA LEU A 222 12.58 -7.95 -0.76
C LEU A 222 11.46 -8.96 -1.02
N TRP A 223 11.81 -10.24 -1.17
CA TRP A 223 10.84 -11.30 -1.42
C TRP A 223 9.90 -11.54 -0.23
N GLN A 224 10.41 -11.39 0.98
CA GLN A 224 9.61 -11.39 2.19
C GLN A 224 8.50 -10.32 2.12
N GLY A 225 8.84 -9.09 1.71
CA GLY A 225 7.89 -8.00 1.57
C GLY A 225 6.89 -8.18 0.41
N LEU A 226 7.30 -8.80 -0.69
CA LEU A 226 6.49 -8.92 -1.91
C LEU A 226 5.65 -10.21 -1.99
N SER A 227 5.99 -11.25 -1.25
CA SER A 227 5.34 -12.56 -1.37
C SER A 227 4.90 -13.13 -0.02
N PHE A 228 5.82 -13.42 0.88
CA PHE A 228 5.49 -14.13 2.12
C PHE A 228 4.76 -13.24 3.13
N GLY A 229 5.15 -11.99 3.23
CA GLY A 229 4.49 -11.01 4.09
C GLY A 229 3.04 -10.73 3.69
N PRO A 230 2.75 -10.47 2.40
CA PRO A 230 1.38 -10.39 1.91
C PRO A 230 0.54 -11.63 2.20
N SER A 231 1.10 -12.84 2.03
CA SER A 231 0.40 -14.08 2.40
C SER A 231 0.04 -14.12 3.88
N ALA A 232 0.98 -13.75 4.75
CA ALA A 232 0.74 -13.67 6.20
C ALA A 232 -0.29 -12.57 6.55
N LEU A 233 -0.25 -11.43 5.85
CA LEU A 233 -1.18 -10.32 6.09
C LEU A 233 -2.64 -10.72 5.87
N ILE A 234 -2.89 -11.57 4.87
CA ILE A 234 -4.24 -12.06 4.51
C ILE A 234 -4.52 -13.48 5.00
N ASP A 235 -3.69 -14.00 5.90
CA ASP A 235 -3.81 -15.35 6.48
C ASP A 235 -3.90 -16.46 5.44
N GLN A 236 -3.05 -16.39 4.40
CA GLN A 236 -2.97 -17.41 3.35
C GLN A 236 -1.63 -18.14 3.40
N PRO A 237 -1.59 -19.42 3.00
CA PRO A 237 -0.33 -20.14 2.89
C PRO A 237 0.64 -19.42 1.94
N PRO A 238 1.94 -19.32 2.29
CA PRO A 238 2.92 -18.73 1.39
C PRO A 238 3.09 -19.59 0.14
N GLU A 239 3.31 -18.95 -1.00
CA GLU A 239 3.63 -19.64 -2.24
C GLU A 239 4.97 -20.38 -2.11
N ALA A 240 5.02 -21.59 -2.63
CA ALA A 240 6.23 -22.40 -2.67
C ALA A 240 6.52 -22.84 -4.11
N LEU A 241 7.78 -22.72 -4.53
CA LEU A 241 8.23 -23.23 -5.81
C LEU A 241 8.51 -24.74 -5.69
N ALA A 242 7.67 -25.55 -6.31
CA ALA A 242 7.78 -27.00 -6.34
C ALA A 242 7.53 -27.53 -7.77
N VAL A 243 7.82 -28.81 -8.00
CA VAL A 243 7.50 -29.43 -9.29
C VAL A 243 5.98 -29.37 -9.51
N GLY A 244 5.57 -28.79 -10.64
CA GLY A 244 4.17 -28.57 -10.97
C GLY A 244 3.58 -27.25 -10.46
N SER A 245 4.38 -26.38 -9.82
CA SER A 245 3.93 -25.02 -9.45
C SER A 245 3.42 -24.27 -10.66
N ARG A 246 2.23 -23.69 -10.53
CA ARG A 246 1.58 -22.87 -11.56
C ARG A 246 1.77 -21.39 -11.34
N ARG A 247 2.31 -20.99 -10.18
CA ARG A 247 2.62 -19.62 -9.80
C ARG A 247 4.14 -19.47 -9.68
N TRP A 248 4.73 -18.87 -10.68
CA TRP A 248 6.17 -18.60 -10.75
C TRP A 248 6.44 -17.41 -11.65
N LEU A 249 7.59 -16.82 -11.50
CA LEU A 249 8.11 -15.80 -12.42
C LEU A 249 9.59 -16.03 -12.69
N LEU A 250 10.05 -15.57 -13.85
CA LEU A 250 11.46 -15.44 -14.21
C LEU A 250 11.81 -13.98 -14.25
N PHE A 251 12.79 -13.60 -13.46
CA PHE A 251 13.29 -12.23 -13.37
C PHE A 251 14.72 -12.15 -13.89
N ALA A 252 14.97 -11.25 -14.85
CA ALA A 252 16.29 -10.95 -15.39
C ALA A 252 16.81 -9.66 -14.75
N PRO A 253 17.63 -9.74 -13.67
CA PRO A 253 18.01 -8.57 -12.87
C PRO A 253 18.89 -7.58 -13.62
N GLU A 254 19.65 -8.04 -14.62
CA GLU A 254 20.58 -7.20 -15.39
C GLU A 254 20.00 -6.63 -16.66
N GLN A 255 18.78 -7.02 -17.04
CA GLN A 255 18.15 -6.53 -18.28
C GLN A 255 17.74 -5.07 -18.12
N THR A 256 18.27 -4.22 -19.00
CA THR A 256 17.89 -2.82 -19.11
C THR A 256 16.80 -2.63 -20.15
N TRP A 257 15.80 -1.82 -19.86
CA TRP A 257 14.69 -1.54 -20.76
C TRP A 257 14.06 -0.18 -20.44
N GLN A 258 13.33 0.39 -21.38
CA GLN A 258 12.61 1.63 -21.18
C GLN A 258 11.14 1.35 -20.87
N VAL A 259 10.59 2.01 -19.84
CA VAL A 259 9.17 1.92 -19.52
C VAL A 259 8.36 2.64 -20.61
N ARG A 260 7.49 1.91 -21.28
CA ARG A 260 6.69 2.39 -22.40
C ARG A 260 5.22 2.06 -22.21
N GLN A 261 4.36 2.94 -22.71
CA GLN A 261 2.91 2.74 -22.69
C GLN A 261 2.46 1.55 -23.53
N ASP A 262 3.20 1.22 -24.59
CA ASP A 262 2.92 0.13 -25.51
C ASP A 262 3.58 -1.21 -25.13
N ASP A 263 4.18 -1.31 -23.95
CA ASP A 263 4.70 -2.60 -23.46
C ASP A 263 3.55 -3.57 -23.23
N ALA A 264 3.70 -4.82 -23.68
CA ALA A 264 2.65 -5.85 -23.57
C ALA A 264 2.25 -6.18 -22.12
N ALA A 265 3.12 -5.91 -21.15
CA ALA A 265 2.85 -6.09 -19.72
C ALA A 265 2.29 -4.81 -19.07
N ALA A 266 2.29 -3.67 -19.77
CA ALA A 266 1.78 -2.42 -19.22
C ALA A 266 0.25 -2.44 -19.11
N PRO A 267 -0.33 -1.86 -18.05
CA PRO A 267 -1.76 -1.65 -17.97
C PRO A 267 -2.22 -0.62 -19.00
N MET A 268 -3.44 -0.76 -19.47
CA MET A 268 -4.11 0.25 -20.30
C MET A 268 -4.54 1.44 -19.40
N ALA A 269 -3.58 2.27 -18.99
CA ALA A 269 -3.82 3.40 -18.10
C ALA A 269 -2.91 4.56 -18.48
N ALA A 270 -3.42 5.78 -18.42
CA ALA A 270 -2.68 6.98 -18.78
C ALA A 270 -1.71 7.46 -17.68
N ASN A 271 -1.92 7.05 -16.43
CA ASN A 271 -1.10 7.40 -15.26
C ASN A 271 -0.03 6.35 -14.93
N LEU A 272 0.65 5.85 -15.95
CA LEU A 272 1.71 4.86 -15.76
C LEU A 272 2.89 5.47 -15.00
N ALA A 273 3.23 4.87 -13.87
CA ALA A 273 4.40 5.27 -13.10
C ALA A 273 5.69 5.07 -13.91
N LEU A 274 6.67 5.95 -13.70
CA LEU A 274 8.01 5.86 -14.31
C LEU A 274 8.03 5.84 -15.85
N LEU A 275 6.98 6.32 -16.50
CA LEU A 275 6.88 6.36 -17.96
C LEU A 275 8.12 7.06 -18.57
N ASN A 276 8.66 6.49 -19.64
CA ASN A 276 9.88 6.90 -20.33
C ASN A 276 11.18 6.82 -19.50
N ARG A 277 11.14 6.26 -18.29
CA ARG A 277 12.36 6.00 -17.51
C ARG A 277 13.04 4.72 -17.98
N GLU A 278 14.36 4.72 -17.92
CA GLU A 278 15.14 3.50 -18.04
C GLU A 278 15.04 2.71 -16.74
N MET A 279 14.72 1.44 -16.85
CA MET A 279 14.60 0.49 -15.75
C MET A 279 15.62 -0.62 -15.91
N ARG A 280 16.15 -1.09 -14.79
CA ARG A 280 16.96 -2.29 -14.73
C ARG A 280 16.23 -3.39 -13.96
N GLY A 281 16.34 -4.62 -14.48
CA GLY A 281 15.54 -5.74 -14.02
C GLY A 281 14.21 -5.85 -14.77
N ARG A 282 13.88 -7.06 -15.24
CA ARG A 282 12.64 -7.30 -15.98
C ARG A 282 12.08 -8.70 -15.68
N VAL A 283 10.78 -8.77 -15.47
CA VAL A 283 10.06 -10.05 -15.49
C VAL A 283 9.95 -10.48 -16.94
N THR A 284 10.59 -11.59 -17.30
CA THR A 284 10.66 -12.09 -18.68
C THR A 284 9.60 -13.14 -18.98
N ALA A 285 9.12 -13.84 -17.95
CA ALA A 285 8.02 -14.78 -18.04
C ALA A 285 7.38 -14.98 -16.67
N CYS A 286 6.12 -15.34 -16.67
CA CYS A 286 5.41 -15.78 -15.47
C CYS A 286 4.39 -16.87 -15.80
N GLY A 287 4.18 -17.80 -14.87
CA GLY A 287 3.10 -18.75 -14.88
C GLY A 287 2.04 -18.30 -13.87
N LEU A 288 0.87 -17.90 -14.38
CA LEU A 288 -0.30 -17.56 -13.60
C LEU A 288 -1.47 -18.33 -14.18
N SER A 289 -1.57 -19.61 -13.82
CA SER A 289 -2.79 -20.36 -14.13
C SER A 289 -3.63 -20.52 -12.86
N ARG A 290 -4.89 -20.11 -12.97
CA ARG A 290 -5.91 -20.40 -11.95
C ARG A 290 -6.24 -21.87 -11.89
#